data_dde9655e2709940196b8446e2e40b1f6
#
_entry.id   dde9655e2709940196b8446e2e40b1f6
#
_cell.length_a   1.000
_cell.length_b   1.000
_cell.length_c   1.000
_cell.angle_alpha   90.00
_cell.angle_beta   90.00
_cell.angle_gamma   90.00
#
_symmetry.space_group_name_H-M   'P 1'
#
loop_
_entity.id
_entity.type
_entity.pdbx_description
1 polymer ?
#
loop_
_entity_poly.entity_id
_entity_poly.type
_entity_poly.pdbx_seq_one_letter_code
_entity_poly.pdbx_strand_id
1 'polypeptide(L)'
;MAFKTRITKPAETKAWYGELPVESLYTMGIAGEKFFRTLKDKGKIIGSYCEHDDYVYVPPKMYCERCFNKLEKMVDVSLTGTLISFTFVYVDVDGNQLPKPEMVGLINLDGASTNLMHRLGECEIDDLCIDMRVEAVLKLAKQRTGSINDIKYFKPTKKK
;
A
#
# COMPACT_ATOMS: atom_id res chain seq x y z
N MET A 1 31.37 -17.61 0.96
CA MET A 1 32.61 -17.48 1.80
C MET A 1 32.29 -18.04 3.18
N ALA A 2 33.03 -19.00 3.66
CA ALA A 2 32.78 -19.60 4.97
C ALA A 2 33.58 -18.86 6.04
N PHE A 3 32.97 -18.58 7.18
CA PHE A 3 33.70 -18.01 8.32
C PHE A 3 34.66 -19.03 8.91
N LYS A 4 35.97 -18.74 8.87
CA LYS A 4 37.01 -19.61 9.37
C LYS A 4 37.35 -19.40 10.85
N THR A 5 36.91 -18.28 11.43
CA THR A 5 37.24 -17.88 12.80
C THR A 5 35.96 -17.67 13.60
N ARG A 6 35.92 -18.23 14.81
CA ARG A 6 34.82 -18.00 15.76
C ARG A 6 35.10 -16.71 16.53
N ILE A 7 34.18 -15.77 16.46
CA ILE A 7 34.20 -14.54 17.26
C ILE A 7 33.62 -14.88 18.63
N THR A 8 34.37 -14.65 19.69
CA THR A 8 33.96 -14.94 21.06
C THR A 8 33.61 -13.69 21.85
N LYS A 9 34.03 -12.54 21.38
CA LYS A 9 33.72 -11.23 22.02
C LYS A 9 32.94 -10.32 21.08
N PRO A 10 31.84 -9.72 21.53
CA PRO A 10 31.06 -8.78 20.68
C PRO A 10 31.91 -7.61 20.15
N ALA A 11 32.92 -7.15 20.93
CA ALA A 11 33.81 -6.06 20.52
C ALA A 11 34.72 -6.40 19.33
N GLU A 12 34.89 -7.68 19.00
CA GLU A 12 35.66 -8.16 17.85
C GLU A 12 34.84 -8.22 16.57
N THR A 13 33.52 -7.93 16.64
CA THR A 13 32.62 -7.94 15.51
C THR A 13 32.97 -6.78 14.58
N LYS A 14 33.21 -7.08 13.32
CA LYS A 14 33.47 -6.06 12.27
C LYS A 14 32.31 -6.04 11.29
N ALA A 15 31.99 -4.84 10.78
CA ALA A 15 31.07 -4.70 9.68
C ALA A 15 31.70 -5.26 8.40
N TRP A 16 30.93 -6.05 7.67
CA TRP A 16 31.30 -6.57 6.36
C TRP A 16 30.46 -5.86 5.31
N TYR A 17 31.12 -5.24 4.37
CA TYR A 17 30.49 -4.61 3.23
C TYR A 17 30.63 -5.54 2.02
N GLY A 18 29.54 -5.77 1.32
CA GLY A 18 29.53 -6.58 0.13
C GLY A 18 28.15 -6.54 -0.53
N GLU A 19 28.12 -6.76 -1.81
CA GLU A 19 26.89 -6.93 -2.55
C GLU A 19 26.41 -8.39 -2.39
N LEU A 20 25.15 -8.56 -2.01
CA LEU A 20 24.47 -9.85 -2.03
C LEU A 20 23.59 -9.88 -3.27
N PRO A 21 24.03 -10.43 -4.40
CA PRO A 21 23.21 -10.51 -5.59
C PRO A 21 22.10 -11.53 -5.36
N VAL A 22 20.95 -11.03 -4.91
CA VAL A 22 19.72 -11.82 -4.75
C VAL A 22 18.78 -11.44 -5.86
N GLU A 23 18.70 -12.26 -6.88
CA GLU A 23 17.66 -12.16 -7.90
C GLU A 23 16.48 -13.04 -7.49
N SER A 24 15.34 -12.42 -7.26
CA SER A 24 14.12 -13.12 -6.86
C SER A 24 12.94 -12.65 -7.70
N LEU A 25 12.20 -13.62 -8.22
CA LEU A 25 10.92 -13.36 -8.88
C LEU A 25 9.79 -13.58 -7.86
N TYR A 26 9.05 -12.52 -7.59
CA TYR A 26 7.89 -12.58 -6.70
C TYR A 26 6.60 -12.58 -7.50
N THR A 27 5.64 -13.43 -7.13
CA THR A 27 4.29 -13.35 -7.64
C THR A 27 3.42 -12.63 -6.61
N MET A 28 2.45 -11.85 -7.10
CA MET A 28 1.47 -11.19 -6.22
C MET A 28 0.40 -12.16 -5.67
N GLY A 29 0.45 -13.43 -6.08
CA GLY A 29 -0.54 -14.43 -5.70
C GLY A 29 -1.93 -14.18 -6.32
N ILE A 30 -2.86 -15.12 -6.08
CA ILE A 30 -4.20 -15.09 -6.69
C ILE A 30 -5.01 -13.86 -6.25
N ALA A 31 -4.96 -13.51 -4.97
CA ALA A 31 -5.69 -12.35 -4.45
C ALA A 31 -5.16 -11.03 -5.03
N GLY A 32 -3.84 -10.87 -5.08
CA GLY A 32 -3.20 -9.71 -5.68
C GLY A 32 -3.45 -9.61 -7.17
N GLU A 33 -3.41 -10.73 -7.91
CA GLU A 33 -3.72 -10.75 -9.33
C GLU A 33 -5.16 -10.25 -9.60
N LYS A 34 -6.14 -10.77 -8.86
CA LYS A 34 -7.53 -10.32 -8.97
C LYS A 34 -7.66 -8.81 -8.70
N PHE A 35 -6.96 -8.31 -7.68
CA PHE A 35 -6.95 -6.90 -7.33
C PHE A 35 -6.40 -6.04 -8.45
N PHE A 36 -5.18 -6.30 -8.91
CA PHE A 36 -4.52 -5.49 -9.92
C PHE A 36 -5.18 -5.60 -11.29
N ARG A 37 -5.69 -6.78 -11.65
CA ARG A 37 -6.46 -6.96 -12.88
C ARG A 37 -7.77 -6.17 -12.84
N THR A 38 -8.50 -6.19 -11.73
CA THR A 38 -9.74 -5.42 -11.58
C THR A 38 -9.47 -3.91 -11.60
N LEU A 39 -8.40 -3.46 -10.94
CA LEU A 39 -7.97 -2.07 -10.95
C LEU A 39 -7.64 -1.62 -12.37
N LYS A 40 -6.87 -2.41 -13.13
CA LYS A 40 -6.51 -2.13 -14.52
C LYS A 40 -7.73 -2.08 -15.43
N ASP A 41 -8.50 -3.17 -15.48
CA ASP A 41 -9.51 -3.37 -16.51
C ASP A 41 -10.79 -2.58 -16.21
N LYS A 42 -11.19 -2.52 -14.95
CA LYS A 42 -12.46 -1.91 -14.52
C LYS A 42 -12.30 -0.57 -13.78
N GLY A 43 -11.09 -0.25 -13.30
CA GLY A 43 -10.86 0.93 -12.46
C GLY A 43 -11.60 0.86 -11.12
N LYS A 44 -11.70 -0.33 -10.57
CA LYS A 44 -12.36 -0.59 -9.29
C LYS A 44 -11.37 -1.13 -8.28
N ILE A 45 -11.58 -0.78 -7.03
CA ILE A 45 -10.88 -1.38 -5.88
C ILE A 45 -11.77 -2.52 -5.36
N ILE A 46 -11.15 -3.66 -5.09
CA ILE A 46 -11.83 -4.82 -4.48
C ILE A 46 -11.13 -5.21 -3.18
N GLY A 47 -11.88 -5.81 -2.28
CA GLY A 47 -11.36 -6.42 -1.06
C GLY A 47 -11.76 -7.89 -0.98
N SER A 48 -11.09 -8.66 -0.13
CA SER A 48 -11.53 -10.01 0.24
C SER A 48 -12.35 -9.97 1.52
N TYR A 49 -13.50 -10.62 1.50
CA TYR A 49 -14.47 -10.61 2.61
C TYR A 49 -14.39 -11.90 3.41
N CYS A 50 -14.28 -11.77 4.72
CA CYS A 50 -14.39 -12.85 5.68
C CYS A 50 -15.81 -12.91 6.24
N GLU A 51 -16.56 -13.95 5.90
CA GLU A 51 -17.94 -14.13 6.38
C GLU A 51 -18.00 -14.46 7.89
N HIS A 52 -16.97 -15.12 8.43
CA HIS A 52 -16.92 -15.47 9.85
C HIS A 52 -16.72 -14.25 10.75
N ASP A 53 -15.84 -13.34 10.34
CA ASP A 53 -15.47 -12.17 11.15
C ASP A 53 -16.16 -10.88 10.68
N ASP A 54 -16.98 -10.94 9.62
CA ASP A 54 -17.59 -9.80 8.94
C ASP A 54 -16.56 -8.69 8.64
N TYR A 55 -15.49 -9.08 7.93
CA TYR A 55 -14.32 -8.24 7.77
C TYR A 55 -13.83 -8.18 6.33
N VAL A 56 -13.61 -6.96 5.81
CA VAL A 56 -13.14 -6.71 4.44
C VAL A 56 -11.69 -6.25 4.44
N TYR A 57 -10.82 -7.04 3.81
CA TYR A 57 -9.39 -6.71 3.66
C TYR A 57 -9.12 -5.99 2.34
N VAL A 58 -8.49 -4.82 2.40
CA VAL A 58 -7.98 -4.07 1.24
C VAL A 58 -6.52 -3.69 1.51
N PRO A 59 -5.56 -4.10 0.67
CA PRO A 59 -5.68 -5.04 -0.46
C PRO A 59 -6.15 -6.43 -0.05
N PRO A 60 -6.75 -7.21 -1.00
CA PRO A 60 -7.31 -8.50 -0.65
C PRO A 60 -6.23 -9.51 -0.24
N LYS A 61 -6.58 -10.39 0.70
CA LYS A 61 -5.75 -11.47 1.23
C LYS A 61 -6.33 -12.83 0.86
N MET A 62 -5.50 -13.87 0.93
CA MET A 62 -5.94 -15.26 0.69
C MET A 62 -6.58 -15.89 1.94
N TYR A 63 -6.17 -15.44 3.12
CA TYR A 63 -6.61 -15.96 4.41
C TYR A 63 -6.93 -14.83 5.37
N CYS A 64 -7.92 -15.03 6.21
CA CYS A 64 -8.25 -14.12 7.29
C CYS A 64 -7.17 -14.15 8.36
N GLU A 65 -6.75 -12.99 8.86
CA GLU A 65 -5.73 -12.90 9.92
C GLU A 65 -6.28 -13.26 11.31
N ARG A 66 -7.61 -13.29 11.46
CA ARG A 66 -8.29 -13.53 12.72
C ARG A 66 -8.68 -15.00 12.89
N CYS A 67 -9.42 -15.53 11.93
CA CYS A 67 -9.95 -16.91 12.00
C CYS A 67 -9.20 -17.89 11.10
N PHE A 68 -8.21 -17.42 10.31
CA PHE A 68 -7.40 -18.22 9.39
C PHE A 68 -8.19 -18.93 8.28
N ASN A 69 -9.47 -18.65 8.13
CA ASN A 69 -10.28 -19.16 7.04
C ASN A 69 -9.81 -18.60 5.69
N LYS A 70 -9.92 -19.42 4.65
CA LYS A 70 -9.64 -19.02 3.28
C LYS A 70 -10.67 -17.99 2.80
N LEU A 71 -10.21 -16.93 2.18
CA LEU A 71 -11.04 -15.83 1.69
C LEU A 71 -11.24 -15.99 0.17
N GLU A 72 -12.38 -16.51 -0.24
CA GLU A 72 -12.71 -16.72 -1.64
C GLU A 72 -13.60 -15.61 -2.21
N LYS A 73 -14.37 -14.96 -1.35
CA LYS A 73 -15.33 -13.92 -1.74
C LYS A 73 -14.64 -12.57 -1.90
N MET A 74 -14.75 -11.99 -3.09
CA MET A 74 -14.30 -10.64 -3.39
C MET A 74 -15.49 -9.69 -3.41
N VAL A 75 -15.32 -8.51 -2.85
CA VAL A 75 -16.35 -7.45 -2.79
C VAL A 75 -15.80 -6.15 -3.38
N ASP A 76 -16.64 -5.39 -4.05
CA ASP A 76 -16.28 -4.06 -4.52
C ASP A 76 -16.18 -3.11 -3.31
N VAL A 77 -15.14 -2.28 -3.31
CA VAL A 77 -14.90 -1.26 -2.29
C VAL A 77 -14.94 0.11 -2.96
N SER A 78 -15.39 1.11 -2.24
CA SER A 78 -15.49 2.47 -2.75
C SER A 78 -14.13 3.05 -3.13
N LEU A 79 -14.11 3.97 -4.08
CA LEU A 79 -12.94 4.82 -4.38
C LEU A 79 -12.82 6.01 -3.42
N THR A 80 -13.82 6.23 -2.55
CA THR A 80 -13.81 7.25 -1.50
C THR A 80 -13.52 6.63 -0.15
N GLY A 81 -13.02 7.44 0.76
CA GLY A 81 -12.69 6.99 2.12
C GLY A 81 -12.38 8.16 3.04
N THR A 82 -11.90 7.82 4.21
CA THR A 82 -11.52 8.77 5.26
C THR A 82 -10.01 8.69 5.50
N LEU A 83 -9.35 9.83 5.59
CA LEU A 83 -7.94 9.94 5.93
C LEU A 83 -7.75 9.72 7.43
N ILE A 84 -7.15 8.60 7.81
CA ILE A 84 -6.95 8.23 9.22
C ILE A 84 -5.68 8.84 9.79
N SER A 85 -4.64 8.93 8.97
CA SER A 85 -3.35 9.51 9.34
C SER A 85 -2.59 9.93 8.08
N PHE A 86 -1.60 10.79 8.22
CA PHE A 86 -0.73 11.18 7.11
C PHE A 86 0.67 11.51 7.61
N THR A 87 1.61 11.50 6.68
CA THR A 87 3.01 11.90 6.92
C THR A 87 3.61 12.56 5.69
N PHE A 88 4.73 13.23 5.88
CA PHE A 88 5.50 13.88 4.83
C PHE A 88 6.85 13.20 4.68
N VAL A 89 7.19 12.85 3.44
CA VAL A 89 8.45 12.24 3.09
C VAL A 89 9.34 13.32 2.48
N TYR A 90 10.46 13.63 3.12
CA TYR A 90 11.39 14.68 2.72
C TYR A 90 12.63 14.15 2.01
N VAL A 91 12.90 12.86 2.14
CA VAL A 91 14.07 12.19 1.54
C VAL A 91 13.65 10.97 0.74
N ASP A 92 14.37 10.67 -0.35
CA ASP A 92 14.17 9.45 -1.12
C ASP A 92 14.81 8.23 -0.46
N VAL A 93 14.73 7.07 -1.13
CA VAL A 93 15.32 5.80 -0.64
C VAL A 93 16.85 5.83 -0.59
N ASP A 94 17.49 6.71 -1.34
CA ASP A 94 18.95 6.88 -1.39
C ASP A 94 19.43 7.94 -0.39
N GLY A 95 18.52 8.56 0.36
CA GLY A 95 18.82 9.61 1.35
C GLY A 95 18.96 11.01 0.79
N ASN A 96 18.62 11.23 -0.49
CA ASN A 96 18.65 12.57 -1.08
C ASN A 96 17.41 13.35 -0.69
N GLN A 97 17.58 14.65 -0.47
CA GLN A 97 16.48 15.57 -0.19
C GLN A 97 15.56 15.71 -1.41
N LEU A 98 14.27 15.51 -1.20
CA LEU A 98 13.27 15.79 -2.23
C LEU A 98 13.06 17.30 -2.40
N PRO A 99 12.95 17.82 -3.62
CA PRO A 99 12.70 19.25 -3.86
C PRO A 99 11.34 19.72 -3.32
N LYS A 100 10.38 18.81 -3.22
CA LYS A 100 9.07 18.99 -2.57
C LYS A 100 8.75 17.73 -1.79
N PRO A 101 8.29 17.83 -0.54
CA PRO A 101 7.92 16.66 0.24
C PRO A 101 6.74 15.91 -0.42
N GLU A 102 6.82 14.58 -0.43
CA GLU A 102 5.70 13.73 -0.83
C GLU A 102 4.76 13.53 0.36
N MET A 103 3.46 13.67 0.11
CA MET A 103 2.42 13.45 1.09
C MET A 103 1.91 12.02 0.99
N VAL A 104 1.93 11.28 2.09
CA VAL A 104 1.45 9.91 2.16
C VAL A 104 0.37 9.81 3.23
N GLY A 105 -0.77 9.22 2.88
CA GLY A 105 -1.92 9.06 3.76
C GLY A 105 -2.23 7.59 4.04
N LEU A 106 -2.73 7.33 5.22
CA LEU A 106 -3.37 6.08 5.61
C LEU A 106 -4.89 6.28 5.50
N ILE A 107 -5.53 5.57 4.58
CA ILE A 107 -6.90 5.83 4.15
C ILE A 107 -7.75 4.61 4.45
N ASN A 108 -8.85 4.81 5.16
CA ASN A 108 -9.91 3.81 5.32
C ASN A 108 -10.95 4.03 4.22
N LEU A 109 -11.01 3.11 3.27
CA LEU A 109 -11.99 3.16 2.17
C LEU A 109 -13.37 2.76 2.67
N ASP A 110 -14.42 3.38 2.14
CA ASP A 110 -15.79 3.04 2.49
C ASP A 110 -16.10 1.59 2.05
N GLY A 111 -16.50 0.78 3.01
CA GLY A 111 -16.71 -0.65 2.82
C GLY A 111 -15.48 -1.52 3.09
N ALA A 112 -14.34 -0.94 3.49
CA ALA A 112 -13.17 -1.67 3.94
C ALA A 112 -13.04 -1.67 5.45
N SER A 113 -12.56 -2.78 6.01
CA SER A 113 -12.23 -2.87 7.43
C SER A 113 -10.74 -2.62 7.71
N THR A 114 -9.91 -2.58 6.65
CA THR A 114 -8.48 -2.28 6.72
C THR A 114 -8.17 -0.95 6.05
N ASN A 115 -6.98 -0.43 6.32
CA ASN A 115 -6.53 0.83 5.73
C ASN A 115 -5.60 0.57 4.55
N LEU A 116 -5.66 1.45 3.56
CA LEU A 116 -4.77 1.51 2.42
C LEU A 116 -3.83 2.69 2.55
N MET A 117 -2.52 2.44 2.46
CA MET A 117 -1.52 3.50 2.42
C MET A 117 -1.27 3.93 0.98
N HIS A 118 -1.38 5.22 0.70
CA HIS A 118 -1.15 5.76 -0.64
C HIS A 118 -0.75 7.23 -0.61
N ARG A 119 -0.24 7.74 -1.74
CA ARG A 119 0.08 9.16 -1.92
C ARG A 119 -1.17 10.02 -1.87
N LEU A 120 -1.02 11.23 -1.34
CA LEU A 120 -2.01 12.30 -1.40
C LEU A 120 -1.59 13.32 -2.46
N GLY A 121 -2.56 14.01 -3.06
CA GLY A 121 -2.32 15.03 -4.06
C GLY A 121 -3.48 15.97 -4.26
N GLU A 122 -3.29 16.99 -5.09
CA GLU A 122 -4.26 18.09 -5.31
C GLU A 122 -4.69 18.77 -4.00
N CYS A 123 -3.77 18.87 -3.03
CA CYS A 123 -3.96 19.60 -1.78
C CYS A 123 -2.62 20.18 -1.31
N GLU A 124 -2.69 21.23 -0.52
CA GLU A 124 -1.53 21.76 0.18
C GLU A 124 -1.36 21.11 1.56
N ILE A 125 -0.17 21.23 2.14
CA ILE A 125 0.17 20.64 3.45
C ILE A 125 -0.81 21.10 4.54
N ASP A 126 -1.13 22.40 4.53
CA ASP A 126 -1.99 23.04 5.52
C ASP A 126 -3.48 22.66 5.39
N ASP A 127 -3.87 22.08 4.26
CA ASP A 127 -5.24 21.62 4.02
C ASP A 127 -5.53 20.23 4.60
N LEU A 128 -4.47 19.50 4.99
CA LEU A 128 -4.61 18.13 5.46
C LEU A 128 -5.07 18.07 6.92
N CYS A 129 -6.14 17.36 7.16
CA CYS A 129 -6.60 17.06 8.50
C CYS A 129 -7.05 15.60 8.61
N ILE A 130 -6.89 15.03 9.80
CA ILE A 130 -7.42 13.69 10.12
C ILE A 130 -8.95 13.73 9.99
N ASP A 131 -9.55 12.63 9.64
CA ASP A 131 -10.98 12.43 9.38
C ASP A 131 -11.53 13.17 8.15
N MET A 132 -10.67 13.82 7.36
CA MET A 132 -11.13 14.40 6.09
C MET A 132 -11.50 13.31 5.08
N ARG A 133 -12.48 13.65 4.23
CA ARG A 133 -12.91 12.78 3.13
C ARG A 133 -11.96 12.91 1.94
N VAL A 134 -11.57 11.77 1.40
CA VAL A 134 -10.67 11.68 0.23
C VAL A 134 -11.24 10.75 -0.84
N GLU A 135 -10.85 10.98 -2.09
CA GLU A 135 -11.21 10.13 -3.23
C GLU A 135 -9.98 9.74 -4.06
N ALA A 136 -9.98 8.53 -4.58
CA ALA A 136 -8.93 8.01 -5.44
C ALA A 136 -9.00 8.64 -6.83
N VAL A 137 -7.88 9.16 -7.32
CA VAL A 137 -7.69 9.60 -8.70
C VAL A 137 -6.97 8.51 -9.47
N LEU A 138 -7.65 7.90 -10.42
CA LEU A 138 -7.10 6.82 -11.23
C LEU A 138 -6.47 7.34 -12.52
N LYS A 139 -5.51 6.60 -13.06
CA LYS A 139 -5.04 6.79 -14.42
C LYS A 139 -6.17 6.52 -15.42
N LEU A 140 -6.08 7.15 -16.59
CA LEU A 140 -6.96 6.83 -17.69
C LEU A 140 -6.86 5.33 -18.05
N ALA A 141 -7.97 4.72 -18.48
CA ALA A 141 -8.03 3.28 -18.74
C ALA A 141 -6.88 2.77 -19.64
N LYS A 142 -6.52 3.54 -20.67
CA LYS A 142 -5.42 3.22 -21.60
C LYS A 142 -4.02 3.27 -20.98
N GLN A 143 -3.88 3.93 -19.82
CA GLN A 143 -2.59 4.14 -19.14
C GLN A 143 -2.41 3.20 -17.94
N ARG A 144 -3.43 2.41 -17.61
CA ARG A 144 -3.36 1.46 -16.50
C ARG A 144 -2.55 0.24 -16.88
N THR A 145 -1.64 -0.15 -16.00
CA THR A 145 -0.70 -1.27 -16.24
C THR A 145 -0.99 -2.49 -15.37
N GLY A 146 -1.87 -2.36 -14.36
CA GLY A 146 -2.10 -3.40 -13.36
C GLY A 146 -1.12 -3.28 -12.19
N SER A 147 -0.84 -2.08 -11.78
CA SER A 147 0.03 -1.73 -10.66
C SER A 147 -0.74 -0.87 -9.64
N ILE A 148 -0.26 -0.82 -8.40
CA ILE A 148 -0.79 0.12 -7.40
C ILE A 148 -0.71 1.58 -7.87
N ASN A 149 0.25 1.89 -8.72
CA ASN A 149 0.41 3.20 -9.34
C ASN A 149 -0.67 3.54 -10.39
N ASP A 150 -1.62 2.64 -10.66
CA ASP A 150 -2.82 2.96 -11.45
C ASP A 150 -3.78 3.85 -10.65
N ILE A 151 -3.67 3.85 -9.33
CA ILE A 151 -4.13 4.92 -8.46
C ILE A 151 -3.01 5.97 -8.46
N LYS A 152 -3.25 7.16 -8.95
CA LYS A 152 -2.24 8.22 -8.98
C LYS A 152 -1.98 8.76 -7.57
N TYR A 153 -3.04 9.13 -6.89
CA TYR A 153 -3.07 9.66 -5.52
C TYR A 153 -4.51 9.69 -5.02
N PHE A 154 -4.67 9.98 -3.76
CA PHE A 154 -5.95 10.38 -3.19
C PHE A 154 -5.97 11.89 -3.00
N LYS A 155 -7.10 12.52 -3.27
CA LYS A 155 -7.30 13.95 -3.07
C LYS A 155 -8.49 14.22 -2.14
N PRO A 156 -8.50 15.36 -1.45
CA PRO A 156 -9.67 15.78 -0.69
C PRO A 156 -10.91 15.85 -1.56
N THR A 157 -12.02 15.31 -1.06
CA THR A 157 -13.32 15.55 -1.70
C THR A 157 -13.77 16.97 -1.35
N LYS A 158 -14.20 17.74 -2.33
CA LYS A 158 -14.79 19.07 -2.06
C LYS A 158 -15.97 18.86 -1.12
N LYS A 159 -15.98 19.53 0.03
CA LYS A 159 -17.20 19.64 0.84
C LYS A 159 -18.29 20.24 -0.05
N LYS A 160 -19.36 19.48 -0.26
CA LYS A 160 -20.62 20.06 -0.75
C LYS A 160 -21.24 20.93 0.31
#